data_aebe2b99466be08ba8b588acc2e4f232
#
_entry.id   aebe2b99466be08ba8b588acc2e4f232
#
_cell.length_a   1.000
_cell.length_b   1.000
_cell.length_c   1.000
_cell.angle_alpha   90.00
_cell.angle_beta   90.00
_cell.angle_gamma   90.00
#
_symmetry.space_group_name_H-M   'P 1'
#
loop_
_entity.id
_entity.type
_entity.pdbx_description
1 polymer ?
#
loop_
_entity_poly.entity_id
_entity_poly.type
_entity_poly.pdbx_seq_one_letter_code
_entity_poly.pdbx_strand_id
1 'polypeptide(L)'
;MDLLLQQLYNGVLIGSTYALVALGFTLVLGTLDLLNFAHGETIMLSAYAGLMALLAVGSNAGGSLPLALAVAVATGALLGGVVYLASFRFVSKKYWTAPALSTVGIALILQTGATRF
;
A
#
# COMPACT_ATOMS: atom_id res chain seq x y z
N MET A 1 -29.79 18.66 -5.52
CA MET A 1 -29.29 18.57 -4.12
C MET A 1 -28.61 17.24 -3.88
N ASP A 2 -29.22 16.13 -4.22
CA ASP A 2 -28.63 14.79 -3.98
C ASP A 2 -27.32 14.57 -4.72
N LEU A 3 -27.18 15.12 -5.92
CA LEU A 3 -25.98 15.00 -6.74
C LEU A 3 -24.79 15.74 -6.10
N LEU A 4 -25.01 16.91 -5.51
CA LEU A 4 -23.97 17.67 -4.81
C LEU A 4 -23.51 16.97 -3.53
N LEU A 5 -24.45 16.44 -2.74
CA LEU A 5 -24.13 15.68 -1.53
C LEU A 5 -23.36 14.42 -1.84
N GLN A 6 -23.76 13.70 -2.90
CA GLN A 6 -23.07 12.51 -3.36
C GLN A 6 -21.65 12.82 -3.84
N GLN A 7 -21.47 13.93 -4.57
CA GLN A 7 -20.14 14.40 -5.00
C GLN A 7 -19.25 14.78 -3.83
N LEU A 8 -19.80 15.46 -2.83
CA LEU A 8 -19.08 15.82 -1.61
C LEU A 8 -18.65 14.58 -0.83
N TYR A 9 -19.56 13.60 -0.67
CA TYR A 9 -19.27 12.35 0.00
C TYR A 9 -18.16 11.57 -0.71
N ASN A 10 -18.25 11.41 -2.02
CA ASN A 10 -17.23 10.75 -2.82
C ASN A 10 -15.89 11.49 -2.76
N GLY A 11 -15.92 12.83 -2.80
CA GLY A 11 -14.71 13.65 -2.66
C GLY A 11 -14.01 13.47 -1.33
N VAL A 12 -14.77 13.40 -0.23
CA VAL A 12 -14.22 13.14 1.11
C VAL A 12 -13.61 11.74 1.20
N LEU A 13 -14.29 10.72 0.65
CA LEU A 13 -13.77 9.34 0.64
C LEU A 13 -12.46 9.22 -0.14
N ILE A 14 -12.44 9.74 -1.36
CA ILE A 14 -11.24 9.69 -2.22
C ILE A 14 -10.12 10.53 -1.60
N GLY A 15 -10.45 11.73 -1.12
CA GLY A 15 -9.48 12.62 -0.48
C GLY A 15 -8.87 12.03 0.79
N SER A 16 -9.66 11.34 1.62
CA SER A 16 -9.15 10.65 2.81
C SER A 16 -8.23 9.49 2.45
N THR A 17 -8.53 8.75 1.38
CA THR A 17 -7.65 7.68 0.89
C THR A 17 -6.31 8.25 0.45
N TYR A 18 -6.31 9.32 -0.33
CA TYR A 18 -5.07 10.00 -0.73
C TYR A 18 -4.30 10.57 0.46
N ALA A 19 -5.00 11.12 1.45
CA ALA A 19 -4.38 11.62 2.68
C ALA A 19 -3.66 10.51 3.46
N LEU A 20 -4.28 9.33 3.58
CA LEU A 20 -3.67 8.17 4.24
C LEU A 20 -2.43 7.68 3.50
N VAL A 21 -2.47 7.62 2.19
CA VAL A 21 -1.31 7.26 1.35
C VAL A 21 -0.17 8.26 1.55
N ALA A 22 -0.48 9.56 1.52
CA ALA A 22 0.49 10.61 1.72
C ALA A 22 1.10 10.60 3.13
N LEU A 23 0.30 10.35 4.16
CA LEU A 23 0.78 10.20 5.54
C LEU A 23 1.74 9.01 5.68
N GLY A 24 1.37 7.86 5.11
CA GLY A 24 2.22 6.68 5.14
C GLY A 24 3.57 6.94 4.45
N PHE A 25 3.56 7.56 3.28
CA PHE A 25 4.77 7.93 2.56
C PHE A 25 5.63 8.92 3.35
N THR A 26 5.02 9.94 3.94
CA THR A 26 5.70 10.94 4.75
C THR A 26 6.33 10.33 6.01
N LEU A 27 5.65 9.39 6.65
CA LEU A 27 6.19 8.68 7.82
C LEU A 27 7.43 7.87 7.45
N VAL A 28 7.39 7.13 6.35
CA VAL A 28 8.57 6.36 5.88
C VAL A 28 9.72 7.31 5.55
N LEU A 29 9.45 8.38 4.82
CA LEU A 29 10.46 9.38 4.47
C LEU A 29 11.05 10.06 5.71
N GLY A 30 10.20 10.42 6.68
CA GLY A 30 10.62 11.12 7.89
C GLY A 30 11.36 10.25 8.89
N THR A 31 11.11 8.94 8.93
CA THR A 31 11.76 8.02 9.87
C THR A 31 13.03 7.39 9.30
N LEU A 32 13.04 7.04 8.03
CA LEU A 32 14.16 6.37 7.37
C LEU A 32 15.03 7.31 6.55
N ASP A 33 14.55 8.52 6.29
CA ASP A 33 15.20 9.50 5.42
C ASP A 33 15.54 8.93 4.02
N LEU A 34 14.68 8.01 3.55
CA LEU A 34 14.85 7.28 2.30
C LEU A 34 13.55 7.31 1.50
N LEU A 35 13.67 7.55 0.20
CA LEU A 35 12.55 7.51 -0.71
C LEU A 35 12.17 6.06 -1.03
N ASN A 36 10.92 5.72 -0.81
CA ASN A 36 10.37 4.40 -1.11
C ASN A 36 9.35 4.49 -2.25
N PHE A 37 9.79 4.24 -3.47
CA PHE A 37 8.92 4.24 -4.65
C PHE A 37 8.02 3.00 -4.74
N ALA A 38 8.31 1.95 -3.96
CA ALA A 38 7.45 0.77 -3.88
C ALA A 38 6.22 0.96 -2.96
N HIS A 39 6.07 2.13 -2.34
CA HIS A 39 4.99 2.40 -1.38
C HIS A 39 3.60 2.24 -2.02
N GLY A 40 3.40 2.79 -3.22
CA GLY A 40 2.14 2.68 -3.95
C GLY A 40 1.79 1.24 -4.30
N GLU A 41 2.77 0.46 -4.76
CA GLU A 41 2.57 -0.96 -5.09
C GLU A 41 2.24 -1.79 -3.85
N THR A 42 2.88 -1.48 -2.73
CA THR A 42 2.58 -2.13 -1.44
C THR A 42 1.13 -1.87 -1.01
N ILE A 43 0.65 -0.65 -1.15
CA ILE A 43 -0.74 -0.29 -0.84
C ILE A 43 -1.71 -1.01 -1.78
N MET A 44 -1.43 -1.01 -3.08
CA MET A 44 -2.24 -1.70 -4.09
C MET A 44 -2.39 -3.18 -3.76
N LEU A 45 -1.30 -3.88 -3.51
CA LEU A 45 -1.31 -5.31 -3.20
C LEU A 45 -2.01 -5.61 -1.87
N SER A 46 -1.84 -4.75 -0.86
CA SER A 46 -2.51 -4.89 0.43
C SER A 46 -4.02 -4.73 0.30
N ALA A 47 -4.46 -3.74 -0.47
CA ALA A 47 -5.87 -3.51 -0.75
C ALA A 47 -6.47 -4.68 -1.55
N TYR A 48 -5.74 -5.18 -2.53
CA TYR A 48 -6.16 -6.33 -3.33
C TYR A 48 -6.31 -7.60 -2.48
N ALA A 49 -5.34 -7.87 -1.59
CA ALA A 49 -5.40 -9.00 -0.65
C ALA A 49 -6.60 -8.89 0.29
N GLY A 50 -6.89 -7.70 0.81
CA GLY A 50 -8.07 -7.44 1.62
C GLY A 50 -9.37 -7.68 0.86
N LEU A 51 -9.44 -7.25 -0.39
CA LEU A 51 -10.59 -7.49 -1.27
C LEU A 51 -10.79 -8.99 -1.54
N MET A 52 -9.72 -9.71 -1.84
CA MET A 52 -9.79 -11.16 -2.06
C MET A 52 -10.26 -11.91 -0.82
N ALA A 53 -9.81 -11.50 0.37
CA ALA A 53 -10.28 -12.05 1.63
C ALA A 53 -11.79 -11.78 1.83
N LEU A 54 -12.25 -10.58 1.50
CA LEU A 54 -13.67 -10.22 1.57
C LEU A 54 -14.53 -11.10 0.66
N LEU A 55 -14.08 -11.33 -0.57
CA LEU A 55 -14.78 -12.17 -1.55
C LEU A 55 -14.77 -13.65 -1.16
N ALA A 56 -13.68 -14.13 -0.55
CA ALA A 56 -13.55 -15.53 -0.14
C ALA A 56 -14.48 -15.91 1.01
N VAL A 57 -14.76 -14.99 1.93
CA VAL A 57 -15.64 -15.24 3.09
C VAL A 57 -17.12 -15.10 2.73
N GLY A 58 -17.42 -14.48 1.59
CA GLY A 58 -18.81 -14.27 1.16
C GLY A 58 -19.50 -13.12 1.91
N SER A 59 -20.67 -12.73 1.42
CA SER A 59 -21.39 -11.53 1.84
C SER A 59 -22.13 -11.60 3.17
N ASN A 60 -21.79 -12.52 4.07
CA ASN A 60 -22.34 -12.56 5.41
C ASN A 60 -21.74 -11.41 6.26
N ALA A 61 -22.33 -10.29 6.10
CA ALA A 61 -21.80 -8.93 6.15
C ALA A 61 -21.19 -8.43 7.48
N GLY A 62 -21.27 -9.14 8.57
CA GLY A 62 -20.82 -8.62 9.86
C GLY A 62 -19.38 -8.97 10.25
N GLY A 63 -18.86 -10.11 9.80
CA GLY A 63 -17.54 -10.60 10.18
C GLY A 63 -16.46 -10.47 9.09
N SER A 64 -16.87 -10.13 7.86
CA SER A 64 -15.95 -10.11 6.72
C SER A 64 -15.10 -8.84 6.62
N LEU A 65 -15.63 -7.69 7.04
CA LEU A 65 -14.90 -6.42 6.94
C LEU A 65 -13.69 -6.35 7.89
N PRO A 66 -13.80 -6.67 9.20
CA PRO A 66 -12.63 -6.69 10.06
C PRO A 66 -11.59 -7.73 9.63
N LEU A 67 -12.01 -8.88 9.09
CA LEU A 67 -11.10 -9.86 8.54
C LEU A 67 -10.35 -9.32 7.31
N ALA A 68 -11.07 -8.67 6.40
CA ALA A 68 -10.47 -8.05 5.21
C ALA A 68 -9.43 -6.97 5.59
N LEU A 69 -9.75 -6.15 6.60
CA LEU A 69 -8.82 -5.16 7.14
C LEU A 69 -7.60 -5.82 7.78
N ALA A 70 -7.79 -6.87 8.58
CA ALA A 70 -6.68 -7.61 9.18
C ALA A 70 -5.76 -8.23 8.14
N VAL A 71 -6.31 -8.81 7.07
CA VAL A 71 -5.54 -9.38 5.96
C VAL A 71 -4.78 -8.28 5.21
N ALA A 72 -5.44 -7.15 4.92
CA ALA A 72 -4.79 -6.03 4.25
C ALA A 72 -3.62 -5.47 5.06
N VAL A 73 -3.81 -5.27 6.37
CA VAL A 73 -2.75 -4.80 7.27
C VAL A 73 -1.60 -5.80 7.37
N ALA A 74 -1.90 -7.09 7.53
CA ALA A 74 -0.89 -8.14 7.59
C ALA A 74 -0.07 -8.22 6.29
N THR A 75 -0.75 -8.17 5.14
CA THR A 75 -0.09 -8.17 3.82
C THR A 75 0.79 -6.93 3.63
N GLY A 76 0.28 -5.76 4.01
CA GLY A 76 1.04 -4.52 3.96
C GLY A 76 2.29 -4.55 4.84
N ALA A 77 2.18 -5.08 6.05
CA ALA A 77 3.31 -5.24 6.97
C ALA A 77 4.36 -6.20 6.42
N LEU A 78 3.93 -7.34 5.86
CA LEU A 78 4.83 -8.31 5.24
C LEU A 78 5.55 -7.73 4.03
N LEU A 79 4.82 -7.09 3.13
CA LEU A 79 5.40 -6.47 1.93
C LEU A 79 6.34 -5.31 2.30
N GLY A 80 5.95 -4.49 3.27
CA GLY A 80 6.80 -3.42 3.77
C GLY A 80 8.09 -3.95 4.39
N GLY A 81 8.01 -5.05 5.15
CA GLY A 81 9.16 -5.74 5.70
C GLY A 81 10.08 -6.31 4.61
N VAL A 82 9.51 -6.92 3.57
CA VAL A 82 10.25 -7.44 2.42
C VAL A 82 10.96 -6.30 1.67
N VAL A 83 10.26 -5.20 1.40
CA VAL A 83 10.84 -4.02 0.76
C VAL A 83 11.98 -3.44 1.60
N TYR A 84 11.78 -3.34 2.90
CA TYR A 84 12.82 -2.87 3.82
C TYR A 84 14.07 -3.76 3.78
N LEU A 85 13.89 -5.06 3.89
CA LEU A 85 15.00 -6.01 3.86
C LEU A 85 15.72 -6.03 2.52
N ALA A 86 14.96 -6.01 1.42
CA ALA A 86 15.53 -6.07 0.09
C ALA A 86 16.20 -4.77 -0.37
N SER A 87 15.62 -3.62 -0.02
CA SER A 87 16.07 -2.32 -0.53
C SER A 87 16.96 -1.55 0.45
N PHE A 88 16.65 -1.59 1.74
CA PHE A 88 17.29 -0.70 2.70
C PHE A 88 18.37 -1.38 3.53
N ARG A 89 18.24 -2.68 3.75
CA ARG A 89 19.20 -3.42 4.56
C ARG A 89 20.46 -3.83 3.77
N PHE A 90 20.29 -4.27 2.53
CA PHE A 90 21.37 -4.83 1.71
C PHE A 90 21.99 -3.82 0.75
N VAL A 91 21.32 -2.69 0.48
CA VAL A 91 21.83 -1.67 -0.43
C VAL A 91 22.75 -0.71 0.34
N SER A 92 23.89 -0.38 -0.28
CA SER A 92 24.86 0.55 0.31
C SER A 92 24.24 1.94 0.49
N LYS A 93 24.29 2.45 1.74
CA LYS A 93 23.81 3.80 2.09
C LYS A 93 24.76 4.92 1.68
N LYS A 94 25.85 4.60 0.99
CA LYS A 94 26.86 5.56 0.54
C LYS A 94 26.27 6.58 -0.44
N TYR A 95 25.28 6.15 -1.24
CA TYR A 95 24.55 7.02 -2.16
C TYR A 95 23.06 6.95 -1.81
N TRP A 96 22.47 8.09 -1.48
CA TRP A 96 21.05 8.17 -1.12
C TRP A 96 20.11 7.76 -2.26
N THR A 97 20.60 7.82 -3.52
CA THR A 97 19.84 7.42 -4.71
C THR A 97 19.76 5.90 -4.90
N ALA A 98 20.71 5.13 -4.36
CA ALA A 98 20.76 3.67 -4.54
C ALA A 98 19.54 2.96 -3.91
N PRO A 99 19.10 3.26 -2.68
CA PRO A 99 17.87 2.68 -2.12
C PRO A 99 16.63 3.07 -2.91
N ALA A 100 16.54 4.30 -3.42
CA ALA A 100 15.42 4.75 -4.23
C ALA A 100 15.30 3.95 -5.53
N LEU A 101 16.40 3.74 -6.25
CA LEU A 101 16.42 2.93 -7.46
C LEU A 101 16.08 1.46 -7.20
N SER A 102 16.55 0.91 -6.08
CA SER A 102 16.20 -0.45 -5.64
C SER A 102 14.70 -0.60 -5.41
N THR A 103 14.06 0.38 -4.77
CA THR A 103 12.60 0.35 -4.56
C THR A 103 11.81 0.44 -5.87
N VAL A 104 12.30 1.18 -6.86
CA VAL A 104 11.70 1.22 -8.20
C VAL A 104 11.75 -0.17 -8.85
N GLY A 105 12.87 -0.88 -8.76
CA GLY A 105 13.02 -2.24 -9.26
C GLY A 105 12.03 -3.20 -8.60
N ILE A 106 11.89 -3.13 -7.28
CA ILE A 106 10.91 -3.94 -6.53
C ILE A 106 9.48 -3.59 -6.92
N ALA A 107 9.18 -2.30 -7.09
CA ALA A 107 7.86 -1.85 -7.55
C ALA A 107 7.49 -2.48 -8.89
N LEU A 108 8.41 -2.50 -9.85
CA LEU A 108 8.20 -3.13 -11.15
C LEU A 108 7.99 -4.63 -11.04
N ILE A 109 8.73 -5.32 -10.18
CA ILE A 109 8.55 -6.75 -9.91
C ILE A 109 7.18 -7.02 -9.31
N LEU A 110 6.77 -6.26 -8.31
CA LEU A 110 5.46 -6.40 -7.67
C LEU A 110 4.33 -6.12 -8.65
N GLN A 111 4.44 -5.06 -9.45
CA GLN A 111 3.46 -4.71 -10.47
C GLN A 111 3.32 -5.80 -11.53
N THR A 112 4.43 -6.30 -12.03
CA THR A 112 4.44 -7.39 -13.03
C THR A 112 3.87 -8.67 -12.44
N GLY A 113 4.20 -9.00 -11.20
CA GLY A 113 3.63 -10.14 -10.48
C GLY A 113 2.13 -10.02 -10.32
N ALA A 114 1.63 -8.86 -9.92
CA ALA A 114 0.21 -8.60 -9.73
C ALA A 114 -0.58 -8.69 -11.06
N THR A 115 -0.01 -8.26 -12.18
CA THR A 115 -0.68 -8.32 -13.49
C THR A 115 -0.70 -9.74 -14.08
N ARG A 116 0.20 -10.62 -13.64
CA ARG A 116 0.22 -12.02 -14.08
C ARG A 116 -0.72 -12.94 -13.30
N PHE A 117 -1.06 -12.56 -12.14
CA PHE A 117 -1.98 -13.28 -11.24
C PHE A 117 -3.24 -12.46 -11.01
#